data_58a30f8f0e31282519101caaa5319275
#
_entry.id   58a30f8f0e31282519101caaa5319275
#
_cell.length_a   1.000
_cell.length_b   1.000
_cell.length_c   1.000
_cell.angle_alpha   90.00
_cell.angle_beta   90.00
_cell.angle_gamma   90.00
#
_symmetry.space_group_name_H-M   'P 1'
#
loop_
_entity.id
_entity.type
_entity.pdbx_description
1 polymer ?
#
loop_
_entity_poly.entity_id
_entity_poly.type
_entity_poly.pdbx_seq_one_letter_code
_entity_poly.pdbx_strand_id
1 'polypeptide(L)'
;AFFHDEAATQYGTLLAVPQVDTVPSPWILSSSGGSAAIAAKMGMGLAVARFINGFAGREIVDAYKENFVPSREFASPQSLLAISVLCADTREKADQLRKLADYTLLQFEKGNFREMNRYEDIRDYVFSAAELERIRYNSGRIISGTPEEVRQQLLDLAKTMGVDEIMATCMTHSQEDRIRSFELLAEAFELRVESKQLTIN
;
A
#
# COMPACT_ATOMS: atom_id res chain seq x y z
N ALA A 1 7.98 17.62 -18.03
CA ALA A 1 7.59 18.83 -18.78
C ALA A 1 6.48 19.58 -18.06
N PHE A 2 5.28 19.01 -17.87
CA PHE A 2 4.09 19.71 -17.34
C PHE A 2 4.30 20.44 -16.01
N PHE A 3 5.07 19.88 -15.07
CA PHE A 3 5.32 20.50 -13.76
C PHE A 3 6.47 21.50 -13.75
N HIS A 4 7.31 21.51 -14.77
CA HIS A 4 8.48 22.38 -14.83
C HIS A 4 8.33 23.53 -15.82
N ASP A 5 7.67 23.26 -16.95
CA ASP A 5 7.57 24.15 -18.08
C ASP A 5 6.20 24.01 -18.75
N GLU A 6 5.95 24.84 -19.73
CA GLU A 6 4.78 24.68 -20.60
C GLU A 6 4.87 23.37 -21.38
N ALA A 7 3.82 22.57 -21.36
CA ALA A 7 3.71 21.35 -22.14
C ALA A 7 2.89 21.58 -23.41
N ALA A 8 3.54 21.52 -24.57
CA ALA A 8 2.83 21.55 -25.85
C ALA A 8 2.04 20.25 -26.06
N THR A 9 0.76 20.35 -26.35
CA THR A 9 -0.12 19.22 -26.62
C THR A 9 -0.90 19.44 -27.90
N GLN A 10 -1.61 18.42 -28.37
CA GLN A 10 -2.53 18.57 -29.51
C GLN A 10 -3.71 19.52 -29.24
N TYR A 11 -3.98 19.87 -27.98
CA TYR A 11 -5.02 20.80 -27.57
C TYR A 11 -4.49 22.19 -27.22
N GLY A 12 -3.20 22.46 -27.49
CA GLY A 12 -2.52 23.71 -27.16
C GLY A 12 -1.50 23.54 -26.03
N THR A 13 -0.99 24.65 -25.54
CA THR A 13 0.00 24.70 -24.47
C THR A 13 -0.69 24.58 -23.12
N LEU A 14 -0.27 23.64 -22.30
CA LEU A 14 -0.72 23.44 -20.91
C LEU A 14 0.35 23.94 -19.94
N LEU A 15 -0.11 24.56 -18.86
CA LEU A 15 0.71 25.06 -17.77
C LEU A 15 0.11 24.63 -16.44
N ALA A 16 0.91 24.11 -15.55
CA ALA A 16 0.47 23.85 -14.17
C ALA A 16 0.35 25.15 -13.38
N VAL A 17 -0.77 25.37 -12.73
CA VAL A 17 -1.02 26.54 -11.88
C VAL A 17 -1.52 26.12 -10.50
N PRO A 18 -1.10 26.80 -9.42
CA PRO A 18 -0.13 27.90 -9.40
C PRO A 18 1.28 27.45 -9.78
N GLN A 19 2.05 28.33 -10.38
CA GLN A 19 3.49 28.07 -10.59
C GLN A 19 4.19 28.14 -9.24
N VAL A 20 5.00 27.15 -8.95
CA VAL A 20 5.78 27.00 -7.70
C VAL A 20 7.19 26.52 -8.03
N ASP A 21 8.14 26.85 -7.16
CA ASP A 21 9.55 26.45 -7.34
C ASP A 21 9.79 24.96 -7.04
N THR A 22 8.82 24.28 -6.42
CA THR A 22 8.91 22.85 -6.07
C THR A 22 8.05 22.00 -6.97
N VAL A 23 8.51 20.80 -7.28
CA VAL A 23 7.80 19.81 -8.08
C VAL A 23 7.66 18.52 -7.27
N PRO A 24 6.46 17.91 -7.21
CA PRO A 24 6.31 16.62 -6.53
C PRO A 24 7.04 15.53 -7.32
N SER A 25 7.71 14.63 -6.60
CA SER A 25 8.29 13.44 -7.21
C SER A 25 7.16 12.50 -7.67
N PRO A 26 7.05 12.18 -8.97
CA PRO A 26 5.96 11.38 -9.49
C PRO A 26 6.18 9.89 -9.24
N TRP A 27 5.14 9.20 -8.78
CA TRP A 27 5.12 7.76 -8.57
C TRP A 27 3.96 7.11 -9.34
N ILE A 28 4.20 5.91 -9.86
CA ILE A 28 3.14 5.08 -10.45
C ILE A 28 2.81 3.93 -9.51
N LEU A 29 1.54 3.85 -9.09
CA LEU A 29 1.00 2.70 -8.38
C LEU A 29 0.66 1.60 -9.39
N SER A 30 1.25 0.43 -9.22
CA SER A 30 1.10 -0.70 -10.14
C SER A 30 0.79 -2.00 -9.41
N SER A 31 -0.26 -2.69 -9.83
CA SER A 31 -0.57 -4.06 -9.38
C SER A 31 -0.13 -5.13 -10.39
N SER A 32 0.50 -4.73 -11.52
CA SER A 32 0.93 -5.60 -12.60
C SER A 32 2.15 -5.03 -13.35
N GLY A 33 2.78 -5.82 -14.23
CA GLY A 33 3.96 -5.40 -14.97
C GLY A 33 3.75 -4.25 -15.97
N GLY A 34 2.53 -4.03 -16.46
CA GLY A 34 2.27 -3.04 -17.52
C GLY A 34 2.57 -1.60 -17.11
N SER A 35 1.98 -1.12 -16.01
CA SER A 35 2.23 0.23 -15.50
C SER A 35 3.62 0.37 -14.87
N ALA A 36 4.23 -0.71 -14.37
CA ALA A 36 5.63 -0.70 -13.94
C ALA A 36 6.59 -0.42 -15.10
N ALA A 37 6.32 -0.98 -16.30
CA ALA A 37 7.11 -0.67 -17.49
C ALA A 37 6.98 0.80 -17.92
N ILE A 38 5.81 1.42 -17.73
CA ILE A 38 5.61 2.85 -17.97
C ILE A 38 6.43 3.67 -16.96
N ALA A 39 6.37 3.31 -15.65
CA ALA A 39 7.16 3.97 -14.61
C ALA A 39 8.67 3.95 -14.95
N ALA A 40 9.20 2.79 -15.36
CA ALA A 40 10.59 2.64 -15.75
C ALA A 40 10.98 3.56 -16.93
N LYS A 41 10.20 3.54 -18.01
CA LYS A 41 10.47 4.37 -19.21
C LYS A 41 10.35 5.86 -18.94
N MET A 42 9.48 6.28 -18.05
CA MET A 42 9.27 7.70 -17.71
C MET A 42 10.19 8.19 -16.60
N GLY A 43 11.02 7.32 -16.02
CA GLY A 43 11.89 7.67 -14.90
C GLY A 43 11.11 8.11 -13.67
N MET A 44 10.01 7.42 -13.35
CA MET A 44 9.15 7.67 -12.18
C MET A 44 9.39 6.61 -11.11
N GLY A 45 9.06 6.93 -9.84
CA GLY A 45 9.02 5.95 -8.76
C GLY A 45 7.95 4.88 -9.00
N LEU A 46 8.19 3.65 -8.53
CA LEU A 46 7.25 2.54 -8.61
C LEU A 46 6.73 2.16 -7.23
N ALA A 47 5.41 2.20 -7.04
CA ALA A 47 4.73 1.65 -5.88
C ALA A 47 4.01 0.36 -6.28
N VAL A 48 4.47 -0.79 -5.80
CA VAL A 48 3.84 -2.09 -6.10
C VAL A 48 2.65 -2.29 -5.18
N ALA A 49 1.44 -2.29 -5.75
CA ALA A 49 0.17 -2.40 -5.02
C ALA A 49 -0.17 -3.85 -4.67
N ARG A 50 0.52 -4.43 -3.69
CA ARG A 50 0.24 -5.80 -3.26
C ARG A 50 -1.12 -5.94 -2.55
N PHE A 51 -1.62 -4.88 -1.94
CA PHE A 51 -2.99 -4.84 -1.38
C PHE A 51 -4.09 -4.99 -2.44
N ILE A 52 -3.78 -4.75 -3.73
CA ILE A 52 -4.69 -5.00 -4.86
C ILE A 52 -4.46 -6.40 -5.44
N ASN A 53 -3.20 -6.77 -5.67
CA ASN A 53 -2.81 -8.06 -6.23
C ASN A 53 -1.80 -8.74 -5.30
N GLY A 54 -2.27 -9.69 -4.48
CA GLY A 54 -1.46 -10.44 -3.53
C GLY A 54 -0.35 -11.30 -4.16
N PHE A 55 -0.38 -11.49 -5.48
CA PHE A 55 0.64 -12.22 -6.25
C PHE A 55 1.65 -11.29 -6.93
N ALA A 56 1.50 -9.96 -6.82
CA ALA A 56 2.51 -9.04 -7.33
C ALA A 56 3.86 -9.38 -6.68
N GLY A 57 4.79 -9.85 -7.48
CA GLY A 57 6.05 -10.43 -7.04
C GLY A 57 7.27 -9.59 -7.42
N ARG A 58 8.44 -10.11 -7.06
CA ARG A 58 9.75 -9.49 -7.26
C ARG A 58 10.05 -9.20 -8.73
N GLU A 59 9.55 -10.04 -9.64
CA GLU A 59 9.75 -9.90 -11.08
C GLU A 59 9.29 -8.54 -11.62
N ILE A 60 8.27 -7.92 -11.00
CA ILE A 60 7.79 -6.58 -11.38
C ILE A 60 8.83 -5.52 -10.98
N VAL A 61 9.42 -5.65 -9.80
CA VAL A 61 10.45 -4.75 -9.27
C VAL A 61 11.74 -4.89 -10.07
N ASP A 62 12.17 -6.13 -10.34
CA ASP A 62 13.40 -6.39 -11.09
C ASP A 62 13.26 -5.86 -12.53
N ALA A 63 12.16 -6.16 -13.23
CA ALA A 63 11.91 -5.64 -14.56
C ALA A 63 11.85 -4.10 -14.61
N TYR A 64 11.27 -3.46 -13.57
CA TYR A 64 11.28 -2.01 -13.44
C TYR A 64 12.72 -1.47 -13.30
N LYS A 65 13.52 -2.05 -12.39
CA LYS A 65 14.91 -1.62 -12.15
C LYS A 65 15.80 -1.79 -13.38
N GLU A 66 15.69 -2.91 -14.09
CA GLU A 66 16.44 -3.22 -15.30
C GLU A 66 16.15 -2.27 -16.47
N ASN A 67 14.91 -1.81 -16.59
CA ASN A 67 14.47 -0.96 -17.70
C ASN A 67 14.33 0.52 -17.33
N PHE A 68 14.83 0.92 -16.16
CA PHE A 68 14.68 2.28 -15.66
C PHE A 68 15.51 3.28 -16.49
N VAL A 69 14.86 4.35 -16.92
CA VAL A 69 15.50 5.47 -17.62
C VAL A 69 15.56 6.65 -16.65
N PRO A 70 16.76 7.15 -16.28
CA PRO A 70 16.89 8.29 -15.37
C PRO A 70 16.11 9.52 -15.84
N SER A 71 15.49 10.22 -14.89
CA SER A 71 14.78 11.47 -15.10
C SER A 71 15.38 12.61 -14.26
N ARG A 72 14.79 13.80 -14.35
CA ARG A 72 15.18 14.95 -13.53
C ARG A 72 14.85 14.70 -12.05
N GLU A 73 13.75 14.00 -11.76
CA GLU A 73 13.27 13.72 -10.41
C GLU A 73 13.93 12.49 -9.78
N PHE A 74 14.33 11.52 -10.61
CA PHE A 74 14.92 10.26 -10.16
C PHE A 74 16.16 9.91 -10.98
N ALA A 75 17.35 10.05 -10.37
CA ALA A 75 18.62 9.63 -10.98
C ALA A 75 18.81 8.11 -11.00
N SER A 76 18.11 7.38 -10.14
CA SER A 76 18.12 5.92 -10.01
C SER A 76 16.72 5.39 -9.72
N PRO A 77 16.46 4.09 -10.01
CA PRO A 77 15.15 3.52 -9.76
C PRO A 77 14.80 3.53 -8.26
N GLN A 78 13.60 3.98 -7.94
CA GLN A 78 13.04 3.99 -6.59
C GLN A 78 11.79 3.15 -6.58
N SER A 79 11.71 2.15 -5.70
CA SER A 79 10.55 1.28 -5.60
C SER A 79 10.14 1.03 -4.16
N LEU A 80 8.84 1.02 -3.91
CA LEU A 80 8.26 0.65 -2.64
C LEU A 80 7.16 -0.40 -2.83
N LEU A 81 6.82 -1.09 -1.75
CA LEU A 81 5.72 -2.04 -1.69
C LEU A 81 4.59 -1.47 -0.84
N ALA A 82 3.38 -1.39 -1.41
CA ALA A 82 2.18 -1.02 -0.68
C ALA A 82 1.36 -2.28 -0.32
N ILE A 83 1.09 -2.48 0.98
CA ILE A 83 0.39 -3.66 1.51
C ILE A 83 -0.55 -3.28 2.65
N SER A 84 -1.65 -4.02 2.82
CA SER A 84 -2.52 -3.86 3.98
C SER A 84 -1.92 -4.54 5.21
N VAL A 85 -1.93 -3.83 6.34
CA VAL A 85 -1.38 -4.30 7.61
C VAL A 85 -2.40 -4.10 8.72
N LEU A 86 -2.61 -5.15 9.51
CA LEU A 86 -3.49 -5.16 10.68
C LEU A 86 -2.65 -5.61 11.89
N CYS A 87 -2.08 -4.64 12.59
CA CYS A 87 -1.29 -4.87 13.79
C CYS A 87 -2.16 -4.67 15.03
N ALA A 88 -2.12 -5.59 15.99
CA ALA A 88 -2.91 -5.51 17.21
C ALA A 88 -2.11 -5.96 18.43
N ASP A 89 -2.52 -5.49 19.62
CA ASP A 89 -1.85 -5.81 20.89
C ASP A 89 -1.85 -7.30 21.22
N THR A 90 -2.84 -8.05 20.71
CA THR A 90 -2.96 -9.48 20.94
C THR A 90 -3.25 -10.24 19.66
N ARG A 91 -2.86 -11.52 19.61
CA ARG A 91 -3.16 -12.41 18.50
C ARG A 91 -4.67 -12.55 18.27
N GLU A 92 -5.45 -12.65 19.35
CA GLU A 92 -6.90 -12.74 19.26
C GLU A 92 -7.50 -11.51 18.55
N LYS A 93 -7.08 -10.30 18.94
CA LYS A 93 -7.55 -9.07 18.28
C LYS A 93 -7.10 -9.01 16.82
N ALA A 94 -5.89 -9.41 16.52
CA ALA A 94 -5.39 -9.48 15.15
C ALA A 94 -6.22 -10.44 14.28
N ASP A 95 -6.60 -11.61 14.82
CA ASP A 95 -7.44 -12.59 14.13
C ASP A 95 -8.87 -12.07 13.91
N GLN A 96 -9.43 -11.31 14.86
CA GLN A 96 -10.72 -10.61 14.70
C GLN A 96 -10.66 -9.58 13.56
N LEU A 97 -9.63 -8.73 13.54
CA LEU A 97 -9.42 -7.74 12.49
C LEU A 97 -9.20 -8.42 11.13
N ARG A 98 -8.46 -9.52 11.10
CA ARG A 98 -8.24 -10.31 9.89
C ARG A 98 -9.53 -10.93 9.37
N LYS A 99 -10.33 -11.54 10.21
CA LYS A 99 -11.63 -12.09 9.83
C LYS A 99 -12.54 -11.02 9.23
N LEU A 100 -12.56 -9.82 9.85
CA LEU A 100 -13.34 -8.70 9.36
C LEU A 100 -12.86 -8.21 7.98
N ALA A 101 -11.54 -8.11 7.79
CA ALA A 101 -10.96 -7.71 6.51
C ALA A 101 -11.24 -8.73 5.40
N ASP A 102 -11.09 -10.02 5.68
CA ASP A 102 -11.39 -11.10 4.74
C ASP A 102 -12.87 -11.10 4.34
N TYR A 103 -13.78 -10.93 5.31
CA TYR A 103 -15.21 -10.80 5.04
C TYR A 103 -15.52 -9.57 4.17
N THR A 104 -14.97 -8.42 4.53
CA THR A 104 -15.17 -7.16 3.80
C THR A 104 -14.68 -7.27 2.35
N LEU A 105 -13.51 -7.88 2.14
CA LEU A 105 -12.97 -8.10 0.81
C LEU A 105 -13.84 -9.03 -0.03
N LEU A 106 -14.37 -10.09 0.56
CA LEU A 106 -15.31 -10.99 -0.11
C LEU A 106 -16.61 -10.27 -0.51
N GLN A 107 -17.17 -9.42 0.37
CA GLN A 107 -18.38 -8.65 0.05
C GLN A 107 -18.10 -7.64 -1.06
N PHE A 108 -16.93 -6.99 -1.04
CA PHE A 108 -16.50 -6.08 -2.09
C PHE A 108 -16.42 -6.81 -3.46
N GLU A 109 -15.79 -7.98 -3.50
CA GLU A 109 -15.67 -8.78 -4.73
C GLU A 109 -17.02 -9.29 -5.26
N LYS A 110 -18.00 -9.49 -4.38
CA LYS A 110 -19.39 -9.84 -4.73
C LYS A 110 -20.24 -8.64 -5.17
N GLY A 111 -19.70 -7.41 -5.09
CA GLY A 111 -20.46 -6.19 -5.36
C GLY A 111 -21.42 -5.77 -4.25
N ASN A 112 -21.31 -6.37 -3.06
CA ASN A 112 -22.19 -6.15 -1.92
C ASN A 112 -21.65 -5.11 -0.92
N PHE A 113 -20.57 -4.42 -1.28
CA PHE A 113 -19.94 -3.43 -0.41
C PHE A 113 -20.80 -2.15 -0.38
N ARG A 114 -21.52 -1.95 0.73
CA ARG A 114 -22.29 -0.73 1.00
C ARG A 114 -21.74 0.04 2.19
N GLU A 115 -21.41 -0.66 3.27
CA GLU A 115 -20.88 -0.12 4.51
C GLU A 115 -19.82 -1.07 5.07
N MET A 116 -18.88 -0.52 5.84
CA MET A 116 -17.93 -1.36 6.57
C MET A 116 -18.62 -1.97 7.79
N ASN A 117 -18.60 -3.29 7.89
CA ASN A 117 -19.14 -4.02 9.02
C ASN A 117 -18.26 -3.86 10.27
N ARG A 118 -18.85 -4.01 11.46
CA ARG A 118 -18.13 -4.20 12.70
C ARG A 118 -17.87 -5.68 12.93
N TYR A 119 -16.88 -6.01 13.74
CA TYR A 119 -16.57 -7.41 14.04
C TYR A 119 -17.77 -8.13 14.69
N GLU A 120 -18.50 -7.45 15.56
CA GLU A 120 -19.69 -7.99 16.24
C GLU A 120 -20.77 -8.45 15.26
N ASP A 121 -20.90 -7.79 14.12
CA ASP A 121 -21.89 -8.10 13.09
C ASP A 121 -21.55 -9.40 12.33
N ILE A 122 -20.27 -9.82 12.35
CA ILE A 122 -19.77 -10.97 11.57
C ILE A 122 -19.07 -12.05 12.42
N ARG A 123 -19.00 -11.86 13.75
CA ARG A 123 -18.23 -12.78 14.61
C ARG A 123 -18.67 -14.24 14.48
N ASP A 124 -19.97 -14.48 14.32
CA ASP A 124 -20.58 -15.80 14.20
C ASP A 124 -20.72 -16.27 12.74
N TYR A 125 -20.24 -15.44 11.78
CA TYR A 125 -20.26 -15.80 10.37
C TYR A 125 -19.31 -16.96 10.09
N VAL A 126 -19.85 -18.01 9.46
CA VAL A 126 -19.09 -19.19 9.05
C VAL A 126 -18.84 -19.11 7.54
N PHE A 127 -17.58 -19.02 7.17
CA PHE A 127 -17.21 -19.01 5.76
C PHE A 127 -17.46 -20.37 5.11
N SER A 128 -18.07 -20.38 3.94
CA SER A 128 -18.20 -21.56 3.10
C SER A 128 -16.83 -22.03 2.55
N ALA A 129 -16.77 -23.26 2.05
CA ALA A 129 -15.54 -23.79 1.46
C ALA A 129 -15.00 -22.91 0.30
N ALA A 130 -15.90 -22.41 -0.56
CA ALA A 130 -15.53 -21.51 -1.65
C ALA A 130 -14.99 -20.15 -1.16
N GLU A 131 -15.58 -19.60 -0.10
CA GLU A 131 -15.08 -18.37 0.52
C GLU A 131 -13.72 -18.56 1.17
N LEU A 132 -13.49 -19.68 1.87
CA LEU A 132 -12.18 -20.01 2.43
C LEU A 132 -11.11 -20.17 1.35
N GLU A 133 -11.45 -20.73 0.20
CA GLU A 133 -10.54 -20.81 -0.94
C GLU A 133 -10.21 -19.41 -1.48
N ARG A 134 -11.22 -18.54 -1.59
CA ARG A 134 -11.03 -17.15 -2.02
C ARG A 134 -10.20 -16.34 -1.03
N ILE A 135 -10.40 -16.55 0.28
CA ILE A 135 -9.57 -15.95 1.33
C ILE A 135 -8.11 -16.38 1.20
N ARG A 136 -7.85 -17.67 0.97
CA ARG A 136 -6.49 -18.18 0.72
C ARG A 136 -5.87 -17.52 -0.52
N TYR A 137 -6.62 -17.40 -1.60
CA TYR A 137 -6.19 -16.68 -2.80
C TYR A 137 -5.82 -15.22 -2.50
N ASN A 138 -6.60 -14.54 -1.69
CA ASN A 138 -6.39 -13.14 -1.32
C ASN A 138 -5.34 -12.94 -0.19
N SER A 139 -4.83 -14.02 0.43
CA SER A 139 -4.01 -13.94 1.64
C SER A 139 -2.76 -13.07 1.51
N GLY A 140 -2.16 -13.01 0.32
CA GLY A 140 -0.98 -12.19 0.04
C GLY A 140 -1.22 -10.67 0.04
N ARG A 141 -2.48 -10.22 0.17
CA ARG A 141 -2.85 -8.80 0.18
C ARG A 141 -2.76 -8.15 1.57
N ILE A 142 -2.81 -8.96 2.63
CA ILE A 142 -2.94 -8.48 4.01
C ILE A 142 -1.97 -9.23 4.92
N ILE A 143 -1.18 -8.48 5.68
CA ILE A 143 -0.40 -8.98 6.82
C ILE A 143 -1.18 -8.67 8.10
N SER A 144 -1.26 -9.63 9.03
CA SER A 144 -1.90 -9.43 10.33
C SER A 144 -1.17 -10.18 11.44
N GLY A 145 -1.17 -9.62 12.65
CA GLY A 145 -0.53 -10.24 13.81
C GLY A 145 -0.24 -9.26 14.93
N THR A 146 0.51 -9.75 15.91
CA THR A 146 1.15 -8.91 16.94
C THR A 146 2.28 -8.07 16.35
N PRO A 147 2.79 -7.05 17.06
CA PRO A 147 3.89 -6.22 16.56
C PRO A 147 5.11 -7.02 16.10
N GLU A 148 5.53 -8.03 16.85
CA GLU A 148 6.68 -8.88 16.52
C GLU A 148 6.43 -9.71 15.25
N GLU A 149 5.24 -10.32 15.15
CA GLU A 149 4.85 -11.12 13.99
C GLU A 149 4.76 -10.27 12.72
N VAL A 150 4.15 -9.09 12.83
CA VAL A 150 3.99 -8.17 11.70
C VAL A 150 5.35 -7.63 11.26
N ARG A 151 6.20 -7.23 12.21
CA ARG A 151 7.57 -6.78 11.92
C ARG A 151 8.35 -7.83 11.15
N GLN A 152 8.34 -9.07 11.61
CA GLN A 152 9.07 -10.15 10.94
C GLN A 152 8.53 -10.40 9.52
N GLN A 153 7.20 -10.47 9.36
CA GLN A 153 6.55 -10.69 8.06
C GLN A 153 6.88 -9.55 7.07
N LEU A 154 6.90 -8.29 7.53
CA LEU A 154 7.24 -7.14 6.68
C LEU A 154 8.69 -7.15 6.25
N LEU A 155 9.63 -7.48 7.15
CA LEU A 155 11.05 -7.59 6.82
C LEU A 155 11.32 -8.71 5.80
N ASP A 156 10.72 -9.87 6.01
CA ASP A 156 10.86 -11.00 5.09
C ASP A 156 10.25 -10.68 3.72
N LEU A 157 9.12 -9.97 3.71
CA LEU A 157 8.48 -9.54 2.48
C LEU A 157 9.32 -8.49 1.73
N ALA A 158 9.86 -7.48 2.42
CA ALA A 158 10.74 -6.48 1.82
C ALA A 158 11.96 -7.14 1.16
N LYS A 159 12.61 -8.06 1.87
CA LYS A 159 13.74 -8.84 1.35
C LYS A 159 13.36 -9.67 0.13
N THR A 160 12.22 -10.36 0.19
CA THR A 160 11.71 -11.19 -0.91
C THR A 160 11.42 -10.35 -2.15
N MET A 161 10.81 -9.18 -1.96
CA MET A 161 10.44 -8.25 -3.03
C MET A 161 11.63 -7.42 -3.56
N GLY A 162 12.72 -7.34 -2.80
CA GLY A 162 13.88 -6.52 -3.16
C GLY A 162 13.58 -5.03 -3.13
N VAL A 163 12.77 -4.59 -2.15
CA VAL A 163 12.43 -3.18 -1.89
C VAL A 163 12.98 -2.74 -0.55
N ASP A 164 13.32 -1.46 -0.43
CA ASP A 164 13.85 -0.88 0.80
C ASP A 164 12.76 -0.14 1.59
N GLU A 165 11.59 0.08 0.99
CA GLU A 165 10.49 0.84 1.59
C GLU A 165 9.17 0.07 1.49
N ILE A 166 8.40 0.07 2.57
CA ILE A 166 7.04 -0.46 2.63
C ILE A 166 6.07 0.64 3.06
N MET A 167 5.02 0.82 2.27
CA MET A 167 3.87 1.65 2.61
C MET A 167 2.77 0.78 3.21
N ALA A 168 2.59 0.87 4.51
CA ALA A 168 1.51 0.17 5.21
C ALA A 168 0.19 0.93 5.06
N THR A 169 -0.86 0.24 4.64
CA THR A 169 -2.24 0.74 4.70
C THR A 169 -3.01 -0.04 5.75
N CYS A 170 -3.93 0.59 6.44
CA CYS A 170 -4.78 -0.08 7.42
C CYS A 170 -6.24 0.30 7.18
N MET A 171 -7.05 -0.68 6.80
CA MET A 171 -8.48 -0.50 6.54
C MET A 171 -9.28 -1.33 7.55
N THR A 172 -9.78 -0.66 8.58
CA THR A 172 -10.67 -1.23 9.60
C THR A 172 -11.91 -0.34 9.75
N HIS A 173 -13.00 -0.88 10.30
CA HIS A 173 -14.20 -0.11 10.63
C HIS A 173 -13.88 0.92 11.73
N SER A 174 -13.23 0.49 12.81
CA SER A 174 -12.90 1.33 13.95
C SER A 174 -11.71 2.24 13.66
N GLN A 175 -11.87 3.54 13.91
CA GLN A 175 -10.78 4.50 13.84
C GLN A 175 -9.72 4.24 14.92
N GLU A 176 -10.16 3.81 16.10
CA GLU A 176 -9.29 3.45 17.23
C GLU A 176 -8.38 2.28 16.85
N ASP A 177 -8.93 1.20 16.29
CA ASP A 177 -8.16 0.05 15.82
C ASP A 177 -7.15 0.45 14.74
N ARG A 178 -7.53 1.37 13.84
CA ARG A 178 -6.64 1.87 12.80
C ARG A 178 -5.48 2.68 13.37
N ILE A 179 -5.77 3.61 14.28
CA ILE A 179 -4.73 4.41 14.96
C ILE A 179 -3.81 3.48 15.73
N ARG A 180 -4.38 2.57 16.54
CA ARG A 180 -3.59 1.63 17.35
C ARG A 180 -2.69 0.74 16.49
N SER A 181 -3.18 0.28 15.33
CA SER A 181 -2.36 -0.50 14.40
C SER A 181 -1.13 0.27 13.90
N PHE A 182 -1.27 1.56 13.61
CA PHE A 182 -0.12 2.39 13.20
C PHE A 182 0.82 2.71 14.36
N GLU A 183 0.30 2.94 15.58
CA GLU A 183 1.13 3.13 16.78
C GLU A 183 1.99 1.89 17.03
N LEU A 184 1.38 0.70 17.03
CA LEU A 184 2.08 -0.56 17.22
C LEU A 184 3.14 -0.82 16.13
N LEU A 185 2.85 -0.44 14.88
CA LEU A 185 3.84 -0.50 13.82
C LEU A 185 5.01 0.45 14.07
N ALA A 186 4.72 1.69 14.46
CA ALA A 186 5.76 2.67 14.78
C ALA A 186 6.64 2.19 15.94
N GLU A 187 6.04 1.62 16.99
CA GLU A 187 6.75 1.02 18.13
C GLU A 187 7.64 -0.16 17.67
N ALA A 188 7.08 -1.09 16.87
CA ALA A 188 7.78 -2.29 16.40
C ALA A 188 9.01 -1.96 15.53
N PHE A 189 8.96 -0.86 14.77
CA PHE A 189 10.06 -0.40 13.93
C PHE A 189 10.88 0.74 14.55
N GLU A 190 10.63 1.07 15.82
CA GLU A 190 11.34 2.14 16.57
C GLU A 190 11.29 3.50 15.83
N LEU A 191 10.19 3.77 15.14
CA LEU A 191 9.99 5.00 14.41
C LEU A 191 9.72 6.14 15.40
N ARG A 192 10.60 7.14 15.44
CA ARG A 192 10.40 8.35 16.25
C ARG A 192 9.47 9.30 15.50
N VAL A 193 8.29 9.54 16.05
CA VAL A 193 7.45 10.65 15.63
C VAL A 193 8.07 11.92 16.21
N GLU A 194 8.85 12.65 15.41
CA GLU A 194 9.17 14.03 15.77
C GLU A 194 7.88 14.83 15.72
N SER A 195 7.33 15.16 16.87
CA SER A 195 6.20 16.08 16.99
C SER A 195 6.69 17.49 16.58
N LYS A 196 6.72 17.77 15.28
CA LYS A 196 6.75 19.16 14.82
C LYS A 196 5.42 19.76 15.20
N GLN A 197 5.41 20.59 16.28
CA GLN A 197 4.31 21.48 16.54
C GLN A 197 4.11 22.35 15.29
N LEU A 198 3.03 22.07 14.56
CA LEU A 198 2.53 22.95 13.52
C LEU A 198 2.06 24.22 14.23
N THR A 199 2.94 25.21 14.34
CA THR A 199 2.52 26.58 14.69
C THR A 199 1.79 27.13 13.47
N ILE A 200 0.48 27.06 13.50
CA ILE A 200 -0.36 27.77 12.53
C ILE A 200 -0.32 29.25 12.94
N ASN A 201 0.41 30.07 12.17
CA ASN A 201 0.35 31.53 12.24
C ASN A 201 -0.84 32.02 11.41
#